data_becd77d2b6fc683a52c5ba7c77926715
#
_entry.id   becd77d2b6fc683a52c5ba7c77926715
#
_cell.length_a   1.000
_cell.length_b   1.000
_cell.length_c   1.000
_cell.angle_alpha   90.00
_cell.angle_beta   90.00
_cell.angle_gamma   90.00
#
_symmetry.space_group_name_H-M   'P 1'
#
loop_
_entity.id
_entity.type
_entity.pdbx_description
1 polymer ?
#
loop_
_entity_poly.entity_id
_entity_poly.type
_entity_poly.pdbx_seq_one_letter_code
_entity_poly.pdbx_strand_id
1 'polypeptide(L)'
;MTVGTHGSTFGGNPLAMSVGNAVLDQIFKKGFLNNVKKLSKYFFSELNELKKEFPKIIKEVRGVGLLIGLQLHNDQTNFIQKLMNNSLLTIRAAENTVRILPPLNVKKQEIDIAIKIIKKVCLSYN
;
A
#
# COMPACT_ATOMS: atom_id res chain seq x y z
N MET A 1 -9.59 8.34 -28.19
CA MET A 1 -8.97 7.06 -28.58
C MET A 1 -9.16 6.88 -30.07
N THR A 2 -8.09 6.63 -30.81
CA THR A 2 -8.12 6.37 -32.24
C THR A 2 -7.90 4.88 -32.51
N VAL A 3 -8.24 4.40 -33.69
CA VAL A 3 -8.00 2.99 -34.11
C VAL A 3 -6.51 2.67 -33.97
N GLY A 4 -6.18 1.53 -33.34
CA GLY A 4 -4.81 1.06 -33.13
C GLY A 4 -4.08 1.60 -31.89
N THR A 5 -4.70 2.49 -31.10
CA THR A 5 -4.08 3.02 -29.85
C THR A 5 -4.30 2.12 -28.63
N HIS A 6 -5.16 1.12 -28.72
CA HIS A 6 -5.43 0.13 -27.70
C HIS A 6 -5.44 -1.28 -28.28
N GLY A 7 -4.73 -2.16 -27.63
CA GLY A 7 -4.74 -3.59 -27.93
C GLY A 7 -4.32 -4.39 -26.70
N SER A 8 -4.90 -5.57 -26.55
CA SER A 8 -4.50 -6.54 -25.53
C SER A 8 -4.62 -7.94 -26.09
N THR A 9 -3.50 -8.62 -26.21
CA THR A 9 -3.45 -10.01 -26.71
C THR A 9 -4.27 -10.97 -25.83
N PHE A 10 -4.32 -10.72 -24.52
CA PHE A 10 -5.04 -11.55 -23.55
C PHE A 10 -6.37 -10.93 -23.09
N GLY A 11 -6.75 -9.75 -23.60
CA GLY A 11 -7.99 -9.07 -23.25
C GLY A 11 -9.20 -9.94 -23.61
N GLY A 12 -10.17 -10.04 -22.68
CA GLY A 12 -11.39 -10.80 -22.89
C GLY A 12 -11.26 -12.32 -22.84
N ASN A 13 -10.09 -12.87 -22.47
CA ASN A 13 -9.97 -14.33 -22.37
C ASN A 13 -10.85 -14.88 -21.22
N PRO A 14 -11.43 -16.10 -21.40
CA PRO A 14 -12.42 -16.66 -20.44
C PRO A 14 -11.90 -16.79 -19.01
N LEU A 15 -10.62 -17.14 -18.82
CA LEU A 15 -10.02 -17.28 -17.50
C LEU A 15 -9.96 -15.94 -16.79
N ALA A 16 -9.45 -14.89 -17.46
CA ALA A 16 -9.37 -13.55 -16.87
C ALA A 16 -10.77 -13.00 -16.55
N MET A 17 -11.76 -13.26 -17.39
CA MET A 17 -13.14 -12.84 -17.14
C MET A 17 -13.75 -13.58 -15.93
N SER A 18 -13.53 -14.88 -15.81
CA SER A 18 -13.99 -15.67 -14.65
C SER A 18 -13.35 -15.20 -13.34
N VAL A 19 -12.04 -14.96 -13.36
CA VAL A 19 -11.32 -14.41 -12.18
C VAL A 19 -11.82 -13.01 -11.85
N GLY A 20 -12.03 -12.15 -12.86
CA GLY A 20 -12.57 -10.80 -12.66
C GLY A 20 -13.94 -10.83 -11.98
N ASN A 21 -14.84 -11.67 -12.44
CA ASN A 21 -16.16 -11.85 -11.82
C ASN A 21 -16.05 -12.34 -10.38
N ALA A 22 -15.22 -13.35 -10.10
CA ALA A 22 -15.00 -13.83 -8.74
C ALA A 22 -14.46 -12.76 -7.79
N VAL A 23 -13.58 -11.88 -8.27
CA VAL A 23 -13.08 -10.72 -7.49
C VAL A 23 -14.20 -9.71 -7.24
N LEU A 24 -15.01 -9.38 -8.25
CA LEU A 24 -16.16 -8.47 -8.09
C LEU A 24 -17.17 -9.02 -7.08
N ASP A 25 -17.46 -10.33 -7.10
CA ASP A 25 -18.32 -10.97 -6.12
C ASP A 25 -17.82 -10.80 -4.68
N GLN A 26 -16.50 -10.80 -4.46
CA GLN A 26 -15.93 -10.51 -3.14
C GLN A 26 -16.08 -9.03 -2.78
N ILE A 27 -15.78 -8.11 -3.71
CA ILE A 27 -15.83 -6.65 -3.47
C ILE A 27 -17.26 -6.20 -3.16
N PHE A 28 -18.25 -6.76 -3.83
CA PHE A 28 -19.67 -6.40 -3.64
C PHE A 28 -20.33 -7.08 -2.43
N LYS A 29 -19.65 -7.97 -1.73
CA LYS A 29 -20.18 -8.50 -0.46
C LYS A 29 -20.50 -7.37 0.51
N LYS A 30 -21.66 -7.49 1.16
CA LYS A 30 -22.12 -6.51 2.16
C LYS A 30 -21.04 -6.30 3.23
N GLY A 31 -20.66 -5.07 3.44
CA GLY A 31 -19.67 -4.71 4.46
C GLY A 31 -18.21 -4.74 4.02
N PHE A 32 -17.86 -5.36 2.88
CA PHE A 32 -16.48 -5.45 2.42
C PHE A 32 -15.81 -4.07 2.28
N LEU A 33 -16.39 -3.19 1.49
CA LEU A 33 -15.85 -1.82 1.28
C LEU A 33 -15.88 -0.96 2.56
N ASN A 34 -16.85 -1.18 3.45
CA ASN A 34 -16.86 -0.52 4.75
C ASN A 34 -15.70 -0.97 5.64
N ASN A 35 -15.34 -2.27 5.60
CA ASN A 35 -14.16 -2.77 6.28
C ASN A 35 -12.87 -2.17 5.70
N VAL A 36 -12.75 -2.09 4.36
CA VAL A 36 -11.63 -1.41 3.70
C VAL A 36 -11.48 0.03 4.19
N LYS A 37 -12.58 0.80 4.23
CA LYS A 37 -12.57 2.18 4.75
C LYS A 37 -12.12 2.25 6.22
N LYS A 38 -12.57 1.32 7.06
CA LYS A 38 -12.18 1.24 8.48
C LYS A 38 -10.69 0.96 8.63
N LEU A 39 -10.19 -0.05 7.91
CA LEU A 39 -8.77 -0.42 7.96
C LEU A 39 -7.86 0.64 7.35
N SER A 40 -8.31 1.32 6.30
CA SER A 40 -7.61 2.47 5.74
C SER A 40 -7.43 3.57 6.80
N LYS A 41 -8.51 4.00 7.46
CA LYS A 41 -8.43 5.02 8.52
C LYS A 41 -7.49 4.61 9.64
N TYR A 42 -7.55 3.35 10.06
CA TYR A 42 -6.65 2.79 11.07
C TYR A 42 -5.19 2.88 10.61
N PHE A 43 -4.88 2.42 9.39
CA PHE A 43 -3.52 2.43 8.88
C PHE A 43 -2.96 3.85 8.77
N PHE A 44 -3.76 4.80 8.25
CA PHE A 44 -3.37 6.21 8.20
C PHE A 44 -3.10 6.78 9.60
N SER A 45 -3.91 6.43 10.60
CA SER A 45 -3.69 6.85 11.99
C SER A 45 -2.34 6.37 12.50
N GLU A 46 -2.05 5.07 12.36
CA GLU A 46 -0.79 4.48 12.82
C GLU A 46 0.44 5.08 12.11
N LEU A 47 0.36 5.28 10.79
CA LEU A 47 1.44 5.91 10.03
C LEU A 47 1.66 7.38 10.42
N ASN A 48 0.60 8.11 10.75
CA ASN A 48 0.72 9.47 11.23
C ASN A 48 1.33 9.55 12.64
N GLU A 49 1.08 8.56 13.51
CA GLU A 49 1.78 8.46 14.79
C GLU A 49 3.28 8.18 14.57
N LEU A 50 3.63 7.28 13.64
CA LEU A 50 5.04 7.08 13.26
C LEU A 50 5.69 8.35 12.69
N LYS A 51 4.96 9.14 11.88
CA LYS A 51 5.46 10.43 11.41
C LYS A 51 5.78 11.39 12.57
N LYS A 52 4.93 11.44 13.59
CA LYS A 52 5.19 12.26 14.78
C LYS A 52 6.40 11.77 15.58
N GLU A 53 6.58 10.45 15.66
CA GLU A 53 7.72 9.82 16.34
C GLU A 53 9.04 10.01 15.57
N PHE A 54 8.97 9.99 14.22
CA PHE A 54 10.14 10.07 13.33
C PHE A 54 10.05 11.22 12.32
N PRO A 55 9.91 12.49 12.76
CA PRO A 55 9.67 13.63 11.87
C PRO A 55 10.86 13.96 10.96
N LYS A 56 12.07 13.51 11.30
CA LYS A 56 13.28 13.67 10.47
C LYS A 56 13.39 12.62 9.35
N ILE A 57 12.58 11.55 9.40
CA ILE A 57 12.59 10.46 8.43
C ILE A 57 11.34 10.53 7.57
N ILE A 58 10.16 10.60 8.19
CA ILE A 58 8.87 10.63 7.49
C ILE A 58 8.42 12.07 7.32
N LYS A 59 8.36 12.52 6.08
CA LYS A 59 7.93 13.86 5.70
C LYS A 59 6.41 13.96 5.67
N GLU A 60 5.75 13.01 4.99
CA GLU A 60 4.31 13.04 4.78
C GLU A 60 3.73 11.64 4.65
N VAL A 61 2.48 11.47 5.10
CA VAL A 61 1.64 10.30 4.82
C VAL A 61 0.47 10.77 3.97
N ARG A 62 0.35 10.26 2.74
CA ARG A 62 -0.67 10.66 1.77
C ARG A 62 -1.28 9.45 1.05
N GLY A 63 -2.44 9.63 0.44
CA GLY A 63 -3.10 8.58 -0.34
C GLY A 63 -4.61 8.52 -0.13
N VAL A 64 -5.22 7.52 -0.74
CA VAL A 64 -6.67 7.26 -0.65
C VAL A 64 -6.91 5.77 -0.44
N GLY A 65 -7.75 5.42 0.50
CA GLY A 65 -8.03 4.02 0.82
C GLY A 65 -6.78 3.30 1.30
N LEU A 66 -6.47 2.16 0.70
CA LEU A 66 -5.27 1.38 1.00
C LEU A 66 -4.10 1.65 0.02
N LEU A 67 -4.25 2.60 -0.90
CA LEU A 67 -3.13 3.11 -1.70
C LEU A 67 -2.46 4.24 -0.92
N ILE A 68 -1.37 3.93 -0.24
CA ILE A 68 -0.71 4.83 0.71
C ILE A 68 0.69 5.17 0.22
N GLY A 69 1.05 6.45 0.29
CA GLY A 69 2.39 6.97 0.06
C GLY A 69 3.01 7.47 1.36
N LEU A 70 4.17 6.92 1.70
CA LEU A 70 5.00 7.38 2.79
C LEU A 70 6.17 8.17 2.20
N GLN A 71 6.07 9.52 2.17
CA GLN A 71 7.12 10.38 1.67
C GLN A 71 8.22 10.52 2.71
N LEU A 72 9.47 10.40 2.28
CA LEU A 72 10.64 10.42 3.15
C LEU A 72 11.51 11.67 2.91
N HIS A 73 12.28 12.06 3.94
CA HIS A 73 13.39 13.01 3.80
C HIS A 73 14.64 12.31 3.26
N ASN A 74 14.90 11.07 3.68
CA ASN A 74 16.04 10.26 3.29
C ASN A 74 15.75 9.47 2.00
N ASP A 75 16.79 8.89 1.37
CA ASP A 75 16.63 8.10 0.15
C ASP A 75 15.70 6.90 0.34
N GLN A 76 14.64 6.87 -0.46
CA GLN A 76 13.63 5.82 -0.46
C GLN A 76 14.19 4.45 -0.86
N THR A 77 15.25 4.41 -1.67
CA THR A 77 15.80 3.13 -2.16
C THR A 77 16.36 2.30 -1.02
N ASN A 78 17.16 2.93 -0.17
CA ASN A 78 17.72 2.28 1.02
C ASN A 78 16.61 1.90 2.02
N PHE A 79 15.62 2.77 2.20
CA PHE A 79 14.48 2.50 3.07
C PHE A 79 13.67 1.27 2.59
N ILE A 80 13.35 1.20 1.29
CA ILE A 80 12.65 0.06 0.67
C ILE A 80 13.47 -1.23 0.84
N GLN A 81 14.79 -1.17 0.61
CA GLN A 81 15.66 -2.33 0.79
C GLN A 81 15.64 -2.84 2.24
N LYS A 82 15.68 -1.94 3.22
CA LYS A 82 15.56 -2.30 4.64
C LYS A 82 14.19 -2.90 4.98
N LEU A 83 13.10 -2.38 4.40
CA LEU A 83 11.78 -2.96 4.55
C LEU A 83 11.73 -4.38 3.97
N MET A 84 12.25 -4.58 2.77
CA MET A 84 12.32 -5.89 2.11
C MET A 84 13.13 -6.90 2.92
N ASN A 85 14.26 -6.49 3.48
CA ASN A 85 15.10 -7.34 4.36
C ASN A 85 14.39 -7.71 5.68
N ASN A 86 13.34 -6.97 6.05
CA ASN A 86 12.45 -7.28 7.19
C ASN A 86 11.11 -7.89 6.73
N SER A 87 11.05 -8.46 5.52
CA SER A 87 9.89 -9.16 4.97
C SER A 87 8.66 -8.28 4.71
N LEU A 88 8.86 -6.97 4.46
CA LEU A 88 7.79 -6.07 4.03
C LEU A 88 8.09 -5.55 2.62
N LEU A 89 7.32 -6.06 1.64
CA LEU A 89 7.45 -5.63 0.25
C LEU A 89 6.72 -4.30 0.04
N THR A 90 7.44 -3.34 -0.51
CA THR A 90 6.92 -2.02 -0.88
C THR A 90 7.51 -1.59 -2.22
N ILE A 91 6.94 -0.54 -2.83
CA ILE A 91 7.32 -0.11 -4.17
C ILE A 91 7.75 1.35 -4.14
N ARG A 92 8.72 1.70 -4.98
CA ARG A 92 9.13 3.08 -5.23
C ARG A 92 7.99 3.85 -5.91
N ALA A 93 7.75 5.08 -5.48
CA ALA A 93 6.91 6.06 -6.17
C ALA A 93 7.68 7.37 -6.39
N ALA A 94 7.08 8.32 -7.12
CA ALA A 94 7.67 9.64 -7.34
C ALA A 94 7.86 10.43 -6.03
N GLU A 95 8.65 11.50 -6.09
CA GLU A 95 8.86 12.43 -4.98
C GLU A 95 9.38 11.77 -3.69
N ASN A 96 10.33 10.85 -3.83
CA ASN A 96 10.95 10.16 -2.71
C ASN A 96 9.93 9.46 -1.78
N THR A 97 8.94 8.81 -2.38
CA THR A 97 7.81 8.19 -1.69
C THR A 97 7.86 6.67 -1.77
N VAL A 98 7.68 6.02 -0.65
CA VAL A 98 7.46 4.57 -0.55
C VAL A 98 5.98 4.30 -0.69
N ARG A 99 5.57 3.51 -1.69
CA ARG A 99 4.19 3.09 -1.88
C ARG A 99 3.91 1.81 -1.10
N ILE A 100 2.87 1.88 -0.28
CA ILE A 100 2.33 0.76 0.48
C ILE A 100 0.95 0.45 -0.10
N LEU A 101 0.76 -0.78 -0.58
CA LEU A 101 -0.48 -1.21 -1.23
C LEU A 101 -0.85 -2.63 -0.80
N PRO A 102 -1.42 -2.80 0.39
CA PRO A 102 -1.90 -4.11 0.82
C PRO A 102 -3.16 -4.52 0.03
N PRO A 103 -3.47 -5.81 -0.04
CA PRO A 103 -4.70 -6.29 -0.67
C PRO A 103 -5.94 -5.77 0.09
N LEU A 104 -7.07 -5.62 -0.62
CA LEU A 104 -8.31 -5.09 -0.01
C LEU A 104 -8.87 -5.96 1.13
N ASN A 105 -8.49 -7.24 1.18
CA ASN A 105 -8.88 -8.18 2.25
C ASN A 105 -7.85 -8.27 3.39
N VAL A 106 -6.91 -7.32 3.46
CA VAL A 106 -5.91 -7.23 4.54
C VAL A 106 -6.60 -7.24 5.91
N LYS A 107 -5.96 -7.88 6.88
CA LYS A 107 -6.44 -7.93 8.27
C LYS A 107 -5.71 -6.89 9.13
N LYS A 108 -6.36 -6.49 10.24
CA LYS A 108 -5.75 -5.55 11.18
C LYS A 108 -4.38 -6.02 11.68
N GLN A 109 -4.24 -7.31 12.02
CA GLN A 109 -2.98 -7.88 12.49
C GLN A 109 -1.83 -7.74 11.47
N GLU A 110 -2.15 -7.85 10.16
CA GLU A 110 -1.16 -7.69 9.10
C GLU A 110 -0.71 -6.22 8.98
N ILE A 111 -1.62 -5.27 9.18
CA ILE A 111 -1.29 -3.84 9.28
C ILE A 111 -0.39 -3.59 10.50
N ASP A 112 -0.72 -4.17 11.67
CA ASP A 112 0.06 -4.03 12.90
C ASP A 112 1.50 -4.56 12.71
N ILE A 113 1.68 -5.66 11.97
CA ILE A 113 2.99 -6.21 11.60
C ILE A 113 3.75 -5.24 10.70
N ALA A 114 3.10 -4.69 9.66
CA ALA A 114 3.71 -3.73 8.75
C ALA A 114 4.17 -2.46 9.50
N ILE A 115 3.35 -1.92 10.38
CA ILE A 115 3.68 -0.77 11.23
C ILE A 115 4.91 -1.06 12.10
N LYS A 116 4.98 -2.23 12.74
CA LYS A 116 6.14 -2.64 13.56
C LYS A 116 7.43 -2.71 12.71
N ILE A 117 7.34 -3.23 11.50
CA ILE A 117 8.49 -3.32 10.58
C ILE A 117 8.94 -1.92 10.16
N ILE A 118 8.00 -1.03 9.78
CA ILE A 118 8.30 0.35 9.40
C ILE A 118 8.97 1.08 10.57
N LYS A 119 8.43 0.95 11.78
CA LYS A 119 9.03 1.51 13.00
C LYS A 119 10.45 1.01 13.23
N LYS A 120 10.67 -0.30 13.14
CA LYS A 120 12.00 -0.91 13.27
C LYS A 120 13.00 -0.34 12.25
N VAL A 121 12.56 -0.14 11.01
CA VAL A 121 13.40 0.47 9.97
C VAL A 121 13.69 1.93 10.29
N CYS A 122 12.69 2.71 10.74
CA CYS A 122 12.92 4.11 11.16
C CYS A 122 13.96 4.19 12.30
N LEU A 123 13.88 3.32 13.30
CA LEU A 123 14.86 3.26 14.40
C LEU A 123 16.30 3.01 13.92
N SER A 124 16.49 2.36 12.77
CA SER A 124 17.82 2.10 12.21
C SER A 124 18.48 3.31 11.52
N TYR A 125 17.83 4.48 11.52
CA TYR A 125 18.35 5.75 11.01
C TYR A 125 18.71 6.75 12.12
N ASN A 126 18.46 6.41 13.37
CA ASN A 126 18.83 7.22 14.54
C ASN A 126 20.25 6.92 15.01
#